data_54cdc41f0d9318bfb6497b4507a2d604
#
_entry.id   54cdc41f0d9318bfb6497b4507a2d604
#
_cell.length_a   1.000
_cell.length_b   1.000
_cell.length_c   1.000
_cell.angle_alpha   90.00
_cell.angle_beta   90.00
_cell.angle_gamma   90.00
#
_symmetry.space_group_name_H-M   'P 1'
#
loop_
_entity.id
_entity.type
_entity.pdbx_description
1 polymer ?
#
loop_
_entity_poly.entity_id
_entity_poly.type
_entity_poly.pdbx_seq_one_letter_code
_entity_poly.pdbx_strand_id
1 'polypeptide(L)'
;THVSQMDVTEWAKSLSTGATVDIVYYDPPYNKHPYNIYYFMLDIINDWDKTQEIPETYRGQPNTRTKSMYNSTVHAKKSLSELIENTPSKYIMLSYNDGGIISIPDVDKLLAEHSKSVKKIPIDHKTYNRLKGISNYKRTGEYKPVKEYLYVIEK
;
A
#
# COMPACT_ATOMS: atom_id res chain seq x y z
N THR A 1 -2.76 -9.27 20.94
CA THR A 1 -2.29 -8.80 19.64
C THR A 1 -1.74 -9.98 18.85
N HIS A 2 -2.19 -10.16 17.64
CA HIS A 2 -1.73 -11.20 16.74
C HIS A 2 -1.05 -10.56 15.52
N VAL A 3 0.12 -11.06 15.15
CA VAL A 3 0.88 -10.60 13.98
C VAL A 3 1.07 -11.77 13.04
N SER A 4 0.80 -11.56 11.75
CA SER A 4 1.01 -12.57 10.73
C SER A 4 1.64 -11.95 9.48
N GLN A 5 2.41 -12.73 8.73
CA GLN A 5 2.98 -12.37 7.44
C GLN A 5 2.40 -13.30 6.38
N MET A 6 1.49 -12.76 5.55
CA MET A 6 0.84 -13.52 4.50
C MET A 6 0.24 -12.59 3.43
N ASP A 7 -0.20 -13.13 2.32
CA ASP A 7 -0.95 -12.37 1.31
C ASP A 7 -2.26 -11.85 1.92
N VAL A 8 -2.56 -10.57 1.72
CA VAL A 8 -3.71 -9.90 2.35
C VAL A 8 -5.05 -10.45 1.84
N THR A 9 -5.11 -10.92 0.59
CA THR A 9 -6.34 -11.51 0.02
C THR A 9 -6.62 -12.87 0.66
N GLU A 10 -5.58 -13.67 0.86
CA GLU A 10 -5.68 -14.95 1.58
C GLU A 10 -6.04 -14.72 3.06
N TRP A 11 -5.47 -13.70 3.68
CA TRP A 11 -5.85 -13.30 5.02
C TRP A 11 -7.34 -12.92 5.11
N ALA A 12 -7.84 -12.07 4.20
CA ALA A 12 -9.24 -11.68 4.18
C ALA A 12 -10.18 -12.89 4.01
N LYS A 13 -9.83 -13.82 3.13
CA LYS A 13 -10.59 -15.08 2.96
C LYS A 13 -10.56 -15.95 4.23
N SER A 14 -9.45 -15.99 4.95
CA SER A 14 -9.34 -16.76 6.19
C SER A 14 -10.26 -16.24 7.31
N LEU A 15 -10.57 -14.94 7.33
CA LEU A 15 -11.51 -14.35 8.26
C LEU A 15 -12.95 -14.79 8.02
N SER A 16 -13.30 -15.18 6.79
CA SER A 16 -14.67 -15.53 6.39
C SER A 16 -15.21 -16.78 7.09
N THR A 17 -14.36 -17.54 7.79
CA THR A 17 -14.73 -18.84 8.41
C THR A 17 -15.27 -18.76 9.83
N GLY A 18 -15.47 -17.55 10.44
CA GLY A 18 -16.03 -17.57 11.78
C GLY A 18 -16.15 -16.27 12.57
N ALA A 19 -15.56 -15.17 12.19
CA ALA A 19 -15.67 -13.92 12.95
C ALA A 19 -15.85 -12.71 12.03
N THR A 20 -16.94 -12.01 12.17
CA THR A 20 -17.08 -10.67 11.59
C THR A 20 -16.22 -9.70 12.39
N VAL A 21 -15.32 -9.02 11.72
CA VAL A 21 -14.51 -7.95 12.31
C VAL A 21 -15.27 -6.64 12.18
N ASP A 22 -15.30 -5.81 13.22
CA ASP A 22 -16.01 -4.53 13.15
C ASP A 22 -15.36 -3.58 12.16
N ILE A 23 -14.03 -3.42 12.22
CA ILE A 23 -13.28 -2.50 11.38
C ILE A 23 -11.99 -3.17 10.88
N VAL A 24 -11.71 -3.01 9.59
CA VAL A 24 -10.43 -3.36 8.97
C VAL A 24 -9.81 -2.12 8.37
N TYR A 25 -8.52 -1.90 8.59
CA TYR A 25 -7.77 -0.83 7.94
C TYR A 25 -6.80 -1.40 6.91
N TYR A 26 -6.86 -0.85 5.69
CA TYR A 26 -5.97 -1.20 4.60
C TYR A 26 -5.11 0.00 4.18
N ASP A 27 -3.81 -0.25 4.05
CA ASP A 27 -2.82 0.65 3.48
C ASP A 27 -2.02 -0.11 2.42
N PRO A 28 -2.62 -0.40 1.24
CA PRO A 28 -1.99 -1.20 0.22
C PRO A 28 -0.85 -0.44 -0.46
N PRO A 29 0.13 -1.15 -1.06
CA PRO A 29 1.09 -0.53 -1.95
C PRO A 29 0.35 0.13 -3.13
N TYR A 30 0.47 1.44 -3.28
CA TYR A 30 -0.20 2.19 -4.35
C TYR A 30 0.71 2.58 -5.50
N ASN A 31 2.00 2.23 -5.47
CA ASN A 31 2.95 2.53 -6.53
C ASN A 31 3.65 1.27 -7.07
N LYS A 32 4.43 1.45 -8.16
CA LYS A 32 5.14 0.35 -8.83
C LYS A 32 6.35 -0.20 -8.06
N HIS A 33 6.73 0.44 -6.99
CA HIS A 33 7.95 0.14 -6.26
C HIS A 33 7.65 -0.81 -5.10
N PRO A 34 8.18 -2.03 -5.11
CA PRO A 34 7.96 -2.98 -4.04
C PRO A 34 8.71 -2.59 -2.76
N TYR A 35 8.15 -2.96 -1.63
CA TYR A 35 8.71 -2.62 -0.31
C TYR A 35 10.09 -3.22 -0.07
N ASN A 36 10.39 -4.41 -0.60
CA ASN A 36 11.70 -5.05 -0.43
C ASN A 36 12.88 -4.23 -0.96
N ILE A 37 12.65 -3.25 -1.84
CA ILE A 37 13.70 -2.33 -2.29
C ILE A 37 13.93 -1.19 -1.29
N TYR A 38 12.85 -0.68 -0.68
CA TYR A 38 12.95 0.46 0.23
C TYR A 38 13.34 0.05 1.65
N TYR A 39 12.87 -1.12 2.08
CA TYR A 39 13.04 -1.60 3.45
C TYR A 39 14.14 -2.65 3.59
N PHE A 40 14.87 -2.97 2.51
CA PHE A 40 15.92 -3.98 2.50
C PHE A 40 16.91 -3.90 3.68
N MET A 41 17.40 -2.69 3.98
CA MET A 41 18.31 -2.51 5.12
C MET A 41 17.60 -2.73 6.47
N LEU A 42 16.31 -2.40 6.55
CA LEU A 42 15.54 -2.65 7.78
C LEU A 42 15.25 -4.14 7.96
N ASP A 43 15.04 -4.86 6.86
CA ASP A 43 14.87 -6.31 6.88
C ASP A 43 16.14 -6.99 7.42
N ILE A 44 17.33 -6.60 6.92
CA ILE A 44 18.63 -7.11 7.44
C ILE A 44 18.78 -6.83 8.93
N ILE A 45 18.42 -5.63 9.39
CA ILE A 45 18.52 -5.26 10.81
C ILE A 45 17.53 -6.04 11.66
N ASN A 46 16.30 -6.20 11.17
CA ASN A 46 15.23 -6.91 11.87
C ASN A 46 15.54 -8.40 12.01
N ASP A 47 15.98 -9.02 10.93
CA ASP A 47 16.32 -10.45 10.89
C ASP A 47 17.70 -10.73 11.52
N TRP A 48 18.50 -9.67 11.78
CA TRP A 48 19.85 -9.72 12.31
C TRP A 48 20.77 -10.65 11.50
N ASP A 49 20.51 -10.73 10.19
CA ASP A 49 21.30 -11.55 9.27
C ASP A 49 22.56 -10.84 8.83
N LYS A 50 23.65 -11.08 9.57
CA LYS A 50 24.97 -10.53 9.28
C LYS A 50 25.67 -11.23 8.11
N THR A 51 25.11 -12.31 7.61
CA THR A 51 25.70 -13.08 6.49
C THR A 51 25.19 -12.58 5.14
N GLN A 52 24.16 -11.75 5.12
CA GLN A 52 23.60 -11.23 3.90
C GLN A 52 24.55 -10.25 3.23
N GLU A 53 24.98 -10.57 2.02
CA GLU A 53 25.82 -9.68 1.21
C GLU A 53 25.00 -8.46 0.76
N ILE A 54 25.60 -7.27 0.94
CA ILE A 54 25.01 -6.03 0.43
C ILE A 54 25.20 -6.01 -1.09
N PRO A 55 24.12 -5.90 -1.89
CA PRO A 55 24.24 -5.88 -3.34
C PRO A 55 25.12 -4.72 -3.83
N GLU A 56 26.00 -4.99 -4.79
CA GLU A 56 26.86 -4.01 -5.45
C GLU A 56 26.06 -3.11 -6.42
N THR A 57 25.01 -2.50 -5.95
CA THR A 57 24.21 -1.54 -6.70
C THR A 57 24.48 -0.13 -6.17
N TYR A 58 24.15 0.88 -6.97
CA TYR A 58 24.35 2.29 -6.58
C TYR A 58 23.80 2.66 -5.18
N ARG A 59 22.76 1.96 -4.70
CA ARG A 59 22.13 2.19 -3.41
C ARG A 59 22.18 0.99 -2.47
N GLY A 60 22.96 -0.03 -2.78
CA GLY A 60 22.97 -1.28 -2.01
C GLY A 60 21.63 -2.03 -2.04
N GLN A 61 20.74 -1.72 -2.98
CA GLN A 61 19.43 -2.32 -3.09
C GLN A 61 19.48 -3.61 -3.90
N PRO A 62 18.70 -4.64 -3.56
CA PRO A 62 18.66 -5.87 -4.33
C PRO A 62 18.11 -5.63 -5.74
N ASN A 63 18.65 -6.38 -6.70
CA ASN A 63 18.15 -6.38 -8.08
C ASN A 63 16.87 -7.20 -8.22
N THR A 64 16.64 -8.14 -7.30
CA THR A 64 15.45 -8.97 -7.24
C THR A 64 14.28 -8.17 -6.66
N ARG A 65 13.20 -8.08 -7.43
CA ARG A 65 12.01 -7.31 -7.04
C ARG A 65 10.85 -8.27 -6.78
N THR A 66 10.55 -8.51 -5.53
CA THR A 66 9.33 -9.23 -5.16
C THR A 66 8.15 -8.26 -5.23
N LYS A 67 7.37 -8.35 -6.30
CA LYS A 67 6.22 -7.47 -6.51
C LYS A 67 4.95 -8.10 -5.98
N SER A 68 4.21 -7.35 -5.19
CA SER A 68 2.83 -7.64 -4.90
C SER A 68 1.95 -7.40 -6.15
N MET A 69 0.79 -8.06 -6.23
CA MET A 69 -0.22 -7.78 -7.26
C MET A 69 -0.66 -6.32 -7.22
N TYR A 70 -0.62 -5.67 -6.06
CA TYR A 70 -0.91 -4.24 -5.88
C TYR A 70 0.15 -3.32 -6.50
N ASN A 71 1.37 -3.79 -6.77
CA ASN A 71 2.39 -3.03 -7.51
C ASN A 71 2.26 -3.16 -9.04
N SER A 72 1.31 -3.94 -9.53
CA SER A 72 1.08 -4.21 -10.96
C SER A 72 0.02 -3.30 -11.53
N THR A 73 0.34 -2.56 -12.61
CA THR A 73 -0.64 -1.72 -13.32
C THR A 73 -1.79 -2.52 -13.93
N VAL A 74 -1.59 -3.80 -14.18
CA VAL A 74 -2.60 -4.69 -14.77
C VAL A 74 -3.50 -5.31 -13.69
N HIS A 75 -2.93 -5.66 -12.53
CA HIS A 75 -3.62 -6.46 -11.54
C HIS A 75 -4.13 -5.67 -10.32
N ALA A 76 -3.53 -4.50 -10.01
CA ALA A 76 -3.83 -3.75 -8.79
C ALA A 76 -5.33 -3.47 -8.58
N LYS A 77 -6.03 -3.03 -9.63
CA LYS A 77 -7.46 -2.73 -9.56
C LYS A 77 -8.29 -3.97 -9.23
N LYS A 78 -8.00 -5.09 -9.91
CA LYS A 78 -8.70 -6.35 -9.66
C LYS A 78 -8.42 -6.87 -8.26
N SER A 79 -7.16 -6.85 -7.83
CA SER A 79 -6.78 -7.32 -6.49
C SER A 79 -7.41 -6.49 -5.38
N LEU A 80 -7.50 -5.16 -5.56
CA LEU A 80 -8.20 -4.30 -4.60
C LEU A 80 -9.70 -4.60 -4.56
N SER A 81 -10.33 -4.82 -5.71
CA SER A 81 -11.75 -5.20 -5.79
C SER A 81 -12.03 -6.50 -5.04
N GLU A 82 -11.24 -7.54 -5.32
CA GLU A 82 -11.37 -8.84 -4.66
C GLU A 82 -11.13 -8.73 -3.14
N LEU A 83 -10.18 -7.89 -2.70
CA LEU A 83 -9.92 -7.67 -1.29
C LEU A 83 -11.13 -7.04 -0.60
N ILE A 84 -11.66 -5.93 -1.15
CA ILE A 84 -12.82 -5.25 -0.58
C ILE A 84 -14.04 -6.18 -0.55
N GLU A 85 -14.29 -6.92 -1.63
CA GLU A 85 -15.40 -7.86 -1.74
C GLU A 85 -15.33 -8.96 -0.68
N ASN A 86 -14.16 -9.59 -0.51
CA ASN A 86 -13.98 -10.75 0.36
C ASN A 86 -13.70 -10.41 1.83
N THR A 87 -13.59 -9.14 2.19
CA THR A 87 -13.35 -8.74 3.58
C THR A 87 -14.63 -8.82 4.40
N PRO A 88 -14.74 -9.73 5.38
CA PRO A 88 -15.93 -9.90 6.21
C PRO A 88 -15.91 -8.92 7.39
N SER A 89 -16.03 -7.64 7.10
CA SER A 89 -16.07 -6.59 8.12
C SER A 89 -17.29 -5.70 7.97
N LYS A 90 -17.67 -5.03 9.04
CA LYS A 90 -18.74 -4.04 9.04
C LYS A 90 -18.29 -2.74 8.37
N TYR A 91 -17.07 -2.34 8.66
CA TYR A 91 -16.44 -1.16 8.08
C TYR A 91 -15.06 -1.51 7.56
N ILE A 92 -14.69 -0.88 6.43
CA ILE A 92 -13.33 -0.88 5.91
C ILE A 92 -12.84 0.56 5.86
N MET A 93 -11.65 0.82 6.38
CA MET A 93 -10.92 2.06 6.17
C MET A 93 -9.80 1.79 5.16
N LEU A 94 -9.70 2.61 4.12
CA LEU A 94 -8.68 2.47 3.07
C LEU A 94 -7.95 3.79 2.90
N SER A 95 -6.61 3.75 3.05
CA SER A 95 -5.74 4.86 2.62
C SER A 95 -5.37 4.70 1.16
N TYR A 96 -5.48 5.79 0.39
CA TYR A 96 -5.04 5.82 -1.00
C TYR A 96 -4.68 7.24 -1.44
N ASN A 97 -3.84 7.40 -2.46
CA ASN A 97 -3.46 8.71 -2.95
C ASN A 97 -3.61 8.85 -4.48
N ASP A 98 -3.63 10.10 -4.97
CA ASP A 98 -3.82 10.42 -6.39
C ASP A 98 -2.58 10.17 -7.27
N GLY A 99 -1.44 9.84 -6.66
CA GLY A 99 -0.24 9.35 -7.34
C GLY A 99 -0.20 7.82 -7.51
N GLY A 100 -1.26 7.14 -7.10
CA GLY A 100 -1.36 5.68 -7.15
C GLY A 100 -1.54 5.08 -8.54
N ILE A 101 -1.36 3.77 -8.65
CA ILE A 101 -1.52 3.00 -9.90
C ILE A 101 -2.98 3.04 -10.39
N ILE A 102 -3.94 2.95 -9.46
CA ILE A 102 -5.38 3.02 -9.76
C ILE A 102 -5.77 4.49 -9.66
N SER A 103 -6.45 5.01 -10.69
CA SER A 103 -6.91 6.40 -10.66
C SER A 103 -7.96 6.60 -9.55
N ILE A 104 -8.01 7.80 -8.97
CA ILE A 104 -8.99 8.09 -7.92
C ILE A 104 -10.45 7.86 -8.38
N PRO A 105 -10.86 8.25 -9.61
CA PRO A 105 -12.19 7.91 -10.10
C PRO A 105 -12.44 6.40 -10.19
N ASP A 106 -11.42 5.59 -10.52
CA ASP A 106 -11.54 4.13 -10.55
C ASP A 106 -11.65 3.55 -9.13
N VAL A 107 -10.92 4.10 -8.16
CA VAL A 107 -11.07 3.71 -6.74
C VAL A 107 -12.47 4.06 -6.26
N ASP A 108 -12.94 5.28 -6.50
CA ASP A 108 -14.28 5.73 -6.11
C ASP A 108 -15.36 4.79 -6.65
N LYS A 109 -15.29 4.44 -7.94
CA LYS A 109 -16.21 3.51 -8.59
C LYS A 109 -16.17 2.11 -7.98
N LEU A 110 -14.96 1.56 -7.84
CA LEU A 110 -14.74 0.23 -7.27
C LEU A 110 -15.32 0.12 -5.85
N LEU A 111 -15.08 1.13 -5.01
CA LEU A 111 -15.57 1.11 -3.65
C LEU A 111 -17.12 1.21 -3.59
N ALA A 112 -17.71 2.02 -4.46
CA ALA A 112 -19.17 2.14 -4.56
C ALA A 112 -19.86 0.83 -5.02
N GLU A 113 -19.19 0.03 -5.84
CA GLU A 113 -19.71 -1.27 -6.32
C GLU A 113 -19.81 -2.32 -5.21
N HIS A 114 -19.00 -2.22 -4.16
CA HIS A 114 -18.86 -3.24 -3.09
C HIS A 114 -19.33 -2.77 -1.71
N SER A 115 -20.07 -1.65 -1.62
CA SER A 115 -20.43 -1.06 -0.33
C SER A 115 -21.84 -0.44 -0.34
N LYS A 116 -22.41 -0.30 0.85
CA LYS A 116 -23.65 0.45 1.09
C LYS A 116 -23.42 1.96 1.06
N SER A 117 -22.30 2.37 1.63
CA SER A 117 -21.91 3.78 1.66
C SER A 117 -20.38 3.95 1.65
N VAL A 118 -19.92 5.03 1.04
CA VAL A 118 -18.51 5.41 1.00
C VAL A 118 -18.38 6.88 1.41
N LYS A 119 -17.59 7.13 2.45
CA LYS A 119 -17.17 8.49 2.82
C LYS A 119 -15.72 8.69 2.45
N LYS A 120 -15.43 9.67 1.59
CA LYS A 120 -14.08 10.05 1.16
C LYS A 120 -13.64 11.29 1.91
N ILE A 121 -12.54 11.20 2.62
CA ILE A 121 -11.98 12.26 3.45
C ILE A 121 -10.63 12.66 2.86
N PRO A 122 -10.48 13.87 2.27
CA PRO A 122 -9.17 14.34 1.84
C PRO A 122 -8.29 14.63 3.06
N ILE A 123 -7.03 14.22 2.98
CA ILE A 123 -6.02 14.50 3.99
C ILE A 123 -4.96 15.39 3.35
N ASP A 124 -4.79 16.58 3.91
CA ASP A 124 -3.72 17.48 3.50
C ASP A 124 -2.38 16.94 3.98
N HIS A 125 -1.70 16.23 3.09
CA HIS A 125 -0.38 15.72 3.37
C HIS A 125 0.67 16.76 2.99
N LYS A 126 1.35 17.31 3.99
CA LYS A 126 2.60 18.03 3.74
C LYS A 126 3.63 16.98 3.32
N THR A 127 3.75 16.79 2.02
CA THR A 127 4.77 15.90 1.48
C THR A 127 6.11 16.19 2.13
N TYR A 128 6.76 15.15 2.57
CA TYR A 128 8.12 15.20 3.09
C TYR A 128 8.99 16.02 2.16
N ASN A 129 9.29 17.26 2.54
CA ASN A 129 10.42 17.95 1.95
C ASN A 129 11.62 17.09 2.22
N ARG A 130 12.13 16.43 1.16
CA ARG A 130 13.33 15.60 1.26
C ARG A 130 14.33 16.33 2.12
N LEU A 131 14.90 15.62 3.08
CA LEU A 131 15.94 16.09 3.96
C LEU A 131 16.96 16.91 3.13
N LYS A 132 16.82 18.23 3.19
CA LYS A 132 17.76 19.14 2.57
C LYS A 132 19.10 18.84 3.20
N GLY A 133 20.07 18.36 2.44
CA GLY A 133 21.43 18.13 2.89
C GLY A 133 21.93 16.67 2.84
N ILE A 134 21.07 15.66 2.63
CA ILE A 134 21.54 14.26 2.53
C ILE A 134 21.79 13.81 1.08
N SER A 135 21.29 14.52 0.09
CA SER A 135 21.47 14.16 -1.31
C SER A 135 21.71 15.42 -2.16
N ASN A 136 22.80 15.40 -2.94
CA ASN A 136 23.10 16.42 -3.96
C ASN A 136 22.16 16.36 -5.17
N TYR A 137 21.14 15.49 -5.14
CA TYR A 137 20.21 15.32 -6.24
C TYR A 137 19.24 16.49 -6.31
N LYS A 138 19.43 17.37 -7.28
CA LYS A 138 18.49 18.44 -7.64
C LYS A 138 17.41 17.84 -8.55
N ARG A 139 16.18 17.82 -8.11
CA ARG A 139 15.03 17.41 -8.93
C ARG A 139 14.82 18.50 -10.01
N THR A 140 14.84 18.09 -11.28
CA THR A 140 14.67 19.01 -12.43
C THR A 140 13.20 19.24 -12.84
N GLY A 141 12.23 18.61 -12.16
CA GLY A 141 10.80 18.73 -12.47
C GLY A 141 10.01 19.48 -11.39
N GLU A 142 8.91 20.12 -11.79
CA GLU A 142 7.94 20.70 -10.87
C GLU A 142 7.41 19.66 -9.90
N TYR A 143 7.31 20.06 -8.65
CA TYR A 143 6.73 19.24 -7.59
C TYR A 143 5.20 19.23 -7.77
N LYS A 144 4.63 18.07 -8.08
CA LYS A 144 3.18 17.88 -8.00
C LYS A 144 2.83 17.44 -6.58
N PRO A 145 2.05 18.22 -5.83
CA PRO A 145 1.56 17.78 -4.54
C PRO A 145 0.68 16.54 -4.75
N VAL A 146 0.89 15.51 -3.96
CA VAL A 146 0.06 14.32 -3.94
C VAL A 146 -0.98 14.51 -2.85
N LYS A 147 -2.25 14.30 -3.18
CA LYS A 147 -3.35 14.31 -2.22
C LYS A 147 -3.60 12.91 -1.71
N GLU A 148 -3.67 12.77 -0.41
CA GLU A 148 -4.08 11.54 0.24
C GLU A 148 -5.56 11.57 0.59
N TYR A 149 -6.16 10.38 0.59
CA TYR A 149 -7.57 10.18 0.91
C TYR A 149 -7.70 9.03 1.88
N LEU A 150 -8.52 9.24 2.90
CA LEU A 150 -9.01 8.16 3.73
C LEU A 150 -10.45 7.87 3.32
N TYR A 151 -10.70 6.65 2.88
CA TYR A 151 -12.03 6.15 2.62
C TYR A 151 -12.56 5.41 3.83
N VAL A 152 -13.80 5.69 4.21
CA VAL A 152 -14.54 4.91 5.20
C VAL A 152 -15.70 4.27 4.46
N ILE A 153 -15.73 2.96 4.44
CA ILE A 153 -16.58 2.12 3.63
C ILE A 153 -17.46 1.30 4.58
N GLU A 154 -18.78 1.37 4.41
CA GLU A 154 -19.74 0.51 5.09
C GLU A 154 -20.14 -0.65 4.17
N LYS A 155 -19.95 -1.87 4.64
CA LYS A 155 -20.22 -3.11 3.90
C LYS A 155 -21.68 -3.53 3.96
#